data_60fdd30cd572af7cce2ac0061a469d86
#
_entry.id   60fdd30cd572af7cce2ac0061a469d86
#
_cell.length_a   1.000
_cell.length_b   1.000
_cell.length_c   1.000
_cell.angle_alpha   90.00
_cell.angle_beta   90.00
_cell.angle_gamma   90.00
#
_symmetry.space_group_name_H-M   'P 1'
#
loop_
_entity.id
_entity.type
_entity.pdbx_description
1 polymer ?
#
loop_
_entity_poly.entity_id
_entity_poly.type
_entity_poly.pdbx_seq_one_letter_code
_entity_poly.pdbx_strand_id
1 'polypeptide(L)'
;MPLSVKIDPKGYILLAFLILTIPLDWITAGLLAATIHELCHILVIVLLKVPVFSIQVGIFGAKIHTAPLSPIQELFCAAAGPTGSFLCLFLIRCWPMIGLCGLVQGIYNLLPIYPLDGGRILRCILRGIGKIPCNESNLGVQ
;
A
#
# COMPACT_ATOMS: atom_id res chain seq x y z
N MET A 1 9.08 1.11 22.20
CA MET A 1 9.94 0.19 21.41
C MET A 1 10.41 0.94 20.16
N PRO A 2 11.66 0.82 19.72
CA PRO A 2 12.11 1.45 18.49
C PRO A 2 11.42 0.82 17.29
N LEU A 3 10.99 1.67 16.34
CA LEU A 3 10.40 1.25 15.08
C LEU A 3 11.44 0.42 14.29
N SER A 4 11.12 -0.82 13.97
CA SER A 4 11.99 -1.69 13.17
C SER A 4 11.61 -1.59 11.69
N VAL A 5 12.55 -1.15 10.85
CA VAL A 5 12.39 -1.17 9.40
C VAL A 5 13.22 -2.32 8.84
N LYS A 6 12.60 -3.22 8.11
CA LYS A 6 13.26 -4.35 7.44
C LYS A 6 13.03 -4.25 5.94
N ILE A 7 14.07 -4.47 5.15
CA ILE A 7 14.02 -4.47 3.69
C ILE A 7 14.26 -5.90 3.21
N ASP A 8 13.37 -6.41 2.36
CA ASP A 8 13.51 -7.73 1.75
C ASP A 8 14.62 -7.69 0.70
N PRO A 9 15.64 -8.58 0.77
CA PRO A 9 16.70 -8.67 -0.24
C PRO A 9 16.20 -8.84 -1.66
N LYS A 10 15.07 -9.48 -1.87
CA LYS A 10 14.42 -9.64 -3.19
C LYS A 10 14.03 -8.30 -3.82
N GLY A 11 13.74 -7.28 -3.01
CA GLY A 11 13.46 -5.93 -3.49
C GLY A 11 14.64 -5.30 -4.22
N TYR A 12 15.86 -5.53 -3.76
CA TYR A 12 17.06 -5.04 -4.43
C TYR A 12 17.29 -5.69 -5.79
N ILE A 13 16.99 -7.00 -5.93
CA ILE A 13 17.13 -7.73 -7.20
C ILE A 13 16.12 -7.15 -8.22
N LEU A 14 14.87 -6.93 -7.78
CA LEU A 14 13.86 -6.32 -8.65
C LEU A 14 14.27 -4.90 -9.06
N LEU A 15 14.75 -4.09 -8.12
CA LEU A 15 15.19 -2.72 -8.41
C LEU A 15 16.36 -2.71 -9.39
N ALA A 16 17.35 -3.59 -9.21
CA ALA A 16 18.47 -3.72 -10.14
C ALA A 16 18.01 -4.10 -11.56
N PHE A 17 17.07 -5.05 -11.66
CA PHE A 17 16.47 -5.43 -12.93
C PHE A 17 15.73 -4.26 -13.59
N LEU A 18 14.96 -3.50 -12.84
CA LEU A 18 14.24 -2.33 -13.34
C LEU A 18 15.21 -1.25 -13.87
N ILE A 19 16.30 -0.98 -13.14
CA ILE A 19 17.32 0.01 -13.55
C ILE A 19 17.98 -0.40 -14.87
N LEU A 20 18.11 -1.69 -15.14
CA LEU A 20 18.70 -2.19 -16.39
C LEU A 20 17.72 -2.17 -17.57
N THR A 21 16.40 -2.20 -17.32
CA THR A 21 15.40 -2.40 -18.38
C THR A 21 14.54 -1.16 -18.65
N ILE A 22 14.39 -0.26 -17.67
CA ILE A 22 13.49 0.88 -17.74
C ILE A 22 14.28 2.19 -17.61
N PRO A 23 13.94 3.24 -18.41
CA PRO A 23 14.56 4.55 -18.26
C PRO A 23 14.44 5.10 -16.84
N LEU A 24 15.49 5.75 -16.34
CA LEU A 24 15.59 6.23 -14.96
C LEU A 24 14.43 7.18 -14.57
N ASP A 25 13.96 7.99 -15.51
CA ASP A 25 12.84 8.91 -15.29
C ASP A 25 11.54 8.19 -14.91
N TRP A 26 11.27 7.04 -15.54
CA TRP A 26 10.11 6.22 -15.20
C TRP A 26 10.27 5.51 -13.84
N ILE A 27 11.49 5.08 -13.52
CA ILE A 27 11.78 4.45 -12.22
C ILE A 27 11.58 5.48 -11.12
N THR A 28 12.13 6.68 -11.27
CA THR A 28 12.00 7.75 -10.26
C THR A 28 10.54 8.17 -10.11
N ALA A 29 9.79 8.32 -11.20
CA ALA A 29 8.37 8.62 -11.17
C ALA A 29 7.56 7.52 -10.48
N GLY A 30 7.85 6.26 -10.77
CA GLY A 30 7.22 5.10 -10.12
C GLY A 30 7.51 5.04 -8.63
N LEU A 31 8.77 5.26 -8.22
CA LEU A 31 9.16 5.30 -6.81
C LEU A 31 8.49 6.45 -6.05
N LEU A 32 8.37 7.63 -6.68
CA LEU A 32 7.66 8.77 -6.08
C LEU A 32 6.17 8.47 -5.92
N ALA A 33 5.53 7.91 -6.94
CA ALA A 33 4.13 7.49 -6.85
C ALA A 33 3.92 6.44 -5.77
N ALA A 34 4.82 5.43 -5.68
CA ALA A 34 4.79 4.41 -4.64
C ALA A 34 4.98 5.02 -3.24
N THR A 35 5.88 5.98 -3.10
CA THR A 35 6.09 6.67 -1.82
C THR A 35 4.84 7.43 -1.39
N ILE A 36 4.18 8.15 -2.30
CA ILE A 36 2.92 8.85 -2.01
C ILE A 36 1.84 7.85 -1.57
N HIS A 37 1.72 6.73 -2.26
CA HIS A 37 0.78 5.66 -1.92
C HIS A 37 0.99 5.17 -0.48
N GLU A 38 2.22 4.77 -0.13
CA GLU A 38 2.56 4.26 1.20
C GLU A 38 2.42 5.32 2.30
N LEU A 39 2.77 6.58 1.99
CA LEU A 39 2.58 7.68 2.93
C LEU A 39 1.10 7.90 3.27
N CYS A 40 0.19 7.70 2.31
CA CYS A 40 -1.25 7.80 2.59
C CYS A 40 -1.73 6.71 3.55
N HIS A 41 -1.23 5.48 3.45
CA HIS A 41 -1.50 4.43 4.44
C HIS A 41 -1.00 4.84 5.83
N ILE A 42 0.26 5.29 5.92
CA ILE A 42 0.86 5.72 7.18
C ILE A 42 0.09 6.89 7.78
N LEU A 43 -0.30 7.86 6.96
CA LEU A 43 -1.09 9.03 7.41
C LEU A 43 -2.39 8.59 8.08
N VAL A 44 -3.15 7.69 7.44
CA VAL A 44 -4.41 7.20 8.01
C VAL A 44 -4.17 6.40 9.30
N ILE A 45 -3.14 5.56 9.36
CA ILE A 45 -2.77 4.82 10.57
C ILE A 45 -2.45 5.78 11.73
N VAL A 46 -1.68 6.84 11.46
CA VAL A 46 -1.35 7.88 12.46
C VAL A 46 -2.59 8.65 12.90
N LEU A 47 -3.47 9.04 11.96
CA LEU A 47 -4.72 9.73 12.27
C LEU A 47 -5.66 8.87 13.14
N LEU A 48 -5.69 7.56 12.89
CA LEU A 48 -6.45 6.59 13.69
C LEU A 48 -5.78 6.27 15.03
N LYS A 49 -4.59 6.83 15.30
CA LYS A 49 -3.78 6.60 16.52
C LYS A 49 -3.50 5.12 16.79
N VAL A 50 -3.34 4.33 15.72
CA VAL A 50 -3.01 2.91 15.84
C VAL A 50 -1.50 2.75 16.02
N PRO A 51 -1.05 2.01 17.06
CA PRO A 51 0.38 1.78 17.25
C PRO A 51 0.98 0.94 16.13
N VAL A 52 2.08 1.42 15.55
CA VAL A 52 2.87 0.73 14.54
C VAL A 52 4.05 0.04 15.22
N PHE A 53 4.22 -1.26 15.00
CA PHE A 53 5.30 -2.04 15.58
C PHE A 53 6.50 -2.19 14.64
N SER A 54 6.25 -2.43 13.34
CA SER A 54 7.32 -2.55 12.34
C SER A 54 6.82 -2.24 10.94
N ILE A 55 7.75 -1.85 10.07
CA ILE A 55 7.51 -1.65 8.64
C ILE A 55 8.47 -2.57 7.88
N GLN A 56 7.95 -3.38 6.97
CA GLN A 56 8.72 -4.25 6.08
C GLN A 56 8.51 -3.80 4.65
N VAL A 57 9.58 -3.38 3.98
CA VAL A 57 9.54 -2.98 2.57
C VAL A 57 9.91 -4.19 1.71
N GLY A 58 9.03 -4.58 0.81
CA GLY A 58 9.20 -5.74 -0.07
C GLY A 58 8.84 -5.43 -1.52
N ILE A 59 8.82 -6.47 -2.36
CA ILE A 59 8.53 -6.37 -3.80
C ILE A 59 7.11 -5.84 -4.07
N PHE A 60 6.16 -6.18 -3.20
CA PHE A 60 4.75 -5.81 -3.36
C PHE A 60 4.35 -4.55 -2.58
N GLY A 61 5.32 -3.71 -2.18
CA GLY A 61 5.08 -2.53 -1.37
C GLY A 61 5.51 -2.69 0.09
N ALA A 62 5.04 -1.83 0.97
CA ALA A 62 5.37 -1.86 2.39
C ALA A 62 4.28 -2.62 3.18
N LYS A 63 4.71 -3.55 4.04
CA LYS A 63 3.84 -4.19 5.03
C LYS A 63 4.03 -3.48 6.36
N ILE A 64 2.96 -2.88 6.85
CA ILE A 64 2.95 -2.16 8.12
C ILE A 64 2.31 -3.05 9.17
N HIS A 65 3.10 -3.48 10.16
CA HIS A 65 2.60 -4.26 11.27
C HIS A 65 2.06 -3.33 12.35
N THR A 66 0.74 -3.40 12.56
CA THR A 66 0.02 -2.58 13.55
C THR A 66 -0.68 -3.46 14.59
N ALA A 67 -1.23 -2.83 15.62
CA ALA A 67 -2.23 -3.48 16.45
C ALA A 67 -3.46 -3.90 15.61
N PRO A 68 -4.24 -4.89 16.06
CA PRO A 68 -5.46 -5.32 15.36
C PRO A 68 -6.38 -4.14 15.05
N LEU A 69 -6.74 -3.99 13.78
CA LEU A 69 -7.65 -2.95 13.31
C LEU A 69 -9.10 -3.45 13.35
N SER A 70 -10.03 -2.57 13.69
CA SER A 70 -11.45 -2.84 13.44
C SER A 70 -11.70 -2.91 11.93
N PRO A 71 -12.77 -3.60 11.47
CA PRO A 71 -13.07 -3.70 10.02
C PRO A 71 -13.19 -2.34 9.32
N ILE A 72 -13.73 -1.34 10.02
CA ILE A 72 -13.86 0.02 9.50
C ILE A 72 -12.49 0.69 9.39
N GLN A 73 -11.64 0.56 10.40
CA GLN A 73 -10.27 1.11 10.35
C GLN A 73 -9.45 0.45 9.25
N GLU A 74 -9.56 -0.88 9.09
CA GLU A 74 -8.89 -1.61 8.01
C GLU A 74 -9.37 -1.13 6.63
N LEU A 75 -10.68 -0.87 6.45
CA LEU A 75 -11.24 -0.34 5.23
C LEU A 75 -10.65 1.04 4.87
N PHE A 76 -10.60 1.96 5.86
CA PHE A 76 -10.01 3.29 5.65
C PHE A 76 -8.52 3.21 5.33
N CYS A 77 -7.78 2.37 6.05
CA CYS A 77 -6.37 2.14 5.76
C CYS A 77 -6.16 1.60 4.35
N ALA A 78 -6.91 0.58 3.95
CA ALA A 78 -6.76 -0.03 2.62
C ALA A 78 -7.19 0.91 1.48
N ALA A 79 -8.18 1.79 1.70
CA ALA A 79 -8.61 2.76 0.70
C ALA A 79 -7.63 3.95 0.56
N ALA A 80 -6.83 4.25 1.59
CA ALA A 80 -5.94 5.41 1.61
C ALA A 80 -4.86 5.37 0.53
N GLY A 81 -4.21 4.23 0.34
CA GLY A 81 -3.16 4.06 -0.68
C GLY A 81 -3.64 4.35 -2.10
N PRO A 82 -4.66 3.61 -2.60
CA PRO A 82 -5.24 3.89 -3.91
C PRO A 82 -5.70 5.34 -4.07
N THR A 83 -6.30 5.93 -3.03
CA THR A 83 -6.68 7.35 -3.05
C THR A 83 -5.47 8.25 -3.26
N GLY A 84 -4.37 8.03 -2.54
CA GLY A 84 -3.11 8.74 -2.72
C GLY A 84 -2.54 8.59 -4.13
N SER A 85 -2.60 7.38 -4.68
CA SER A 85 -2.18 7.12 -6.06
C SER A 85 -3.01 7.89 -7.08
N PHE A 86 -4.34 7.98 -6.91
CA PHE A 86 -5.18 8.78 -7.79
C PHE A 86 -4.98 10.29 -7.61
N LEU A 87 -4.60 10.75 -6.42
CA LEU A 87 -4.22 12.16 -6.22
C LEU A 87 -3.00 12.56 -7.07
N CYS A 88 -2.11 11.62 -7.43
CA CYS A 88 -1.03 11.90 -8.37
C CYS A 88 -1.52 12.38 -9.76
N LEU A 89 -2.78 12.11 -10.13
CA LEU A 89 -3.37 12.61 -11.38
C LEU A 89 -3.43 14.14 -11.44
N PHE A 90 -3.53 14.82 -10.29
CA PHE A 90 -3.48 16.28 -10.26
C PHE A 90 -2.12 16.83 -10.70
N LEU A 91 -1.07 16.00 -10.60
CA LEU A 91 0.28 16.34 -11.04
C LEU A 91 0.50 16.08 -12.54
N ILE A 92 -0.45 15.47 -13.25
CA ILE A 92 -0.26 15.02 -14.63
C ILE A 92 0.11 16.16 -15.59
N ARG A 93 -0.32 17.38 -15.31
CA ARG A 93 0.02 18.56 -16.13
C ARG A 93 1.46 19.02 -15.96
N CYS A 94 2.03 18.87 -14.75
CA CYS A 94 3.39 19.31 -14.43
C CYS A 94 4.39 18.16 -14.57
N TRP A 95 3.99 16.97 -14.12
CA TRP A 95 4.80 15.75 -14.12
C TRP A 95 3.97 14.56 -14.62
N PRO A 96 3.81 14.42 -15.95
CA PRO A 96 2.92 13.42 -16.54
C PRO A 96 3.31 11.98 -16.16
N MET A 97 4.60 11.69 -16.03
CA MET A 97 5.07 10.36 -15.64
C MET A 97 4.61 9.96 -14.24
N ILE A 98 4.66 10.89 -13.26
CA ILE A 98 4.19 10.63 -11.90
C ILE A 98 2.68 10.38 -11.90
N GLY A 99 1.91 11.19 -12.62
CA GLY A 99 0.47 11.01 -12.75
C GLY A 99 0.09 9.67 -13.36
N LEU A 100 0.79 9.25 -14.43
CA LEU A 100 0.56 7.94 -15.07
C LEU A 100 0.97 6.78 -14.16
N CYS A 101 2.12 6.85 -13.50
CA CYS A 101 2.55 5.83 -12.56
C CYS A 101 1.56 5.69 -11.40
N GLY A 102 1.08 6.81 -10.84
CA GLY A 102 0.06 6.82 -9.80
C GLY A 102 -1.25 6.19 -10.26
N LEU A 103 -1.72 6.53 -11.48
CA LEU A 103 -2.92 5.92 -12.05
C LEU A 103 -2.81 4.41 -12.17
N VAL A 104 -1.72 3.92 -12.78
CA VAL A 104 -1.48 2.48 -12.97
C VAL A 104 -1.40 1.78 -11.62
N GLN A 105 -0.66 2.35 -10.67
CA GLN A 105 -0.52 1.79 -9.32
C GLN A 105 -1.85 1.77 -8.57
N GLY A 106 -2.64 2.84 -8.65
CA GLY A 106 -3.96 2.91 -8.01
C GLY A 106 -4.90 1.83 -8.54
N ILE A 107 -4.98 1.66 -9.87
CA ILE A 107 -5.79 0.60 -10.50
C ILE A 107 -5.27 -0.78 -10.09
N TYR A 108 -3.95 -1.01 -10.15
CA TYR A 108 -3.35 -2.29 -9.77
C TYR A 108 -3.67 -2.65 -8.31
N ASN A 109 -3.52 -1.71 -7.38
CA ASN A 109 -3.79 -1.95 -5.97
C ASN A 109 -5.28 -2.11 -5.65
N LEU A 110 -6.20 -1.65 -6.51
CA LEU A 110 -7.63 -1.88 -6.36
C LEU A 110 -8.09 -3.26 -6.85
N LEU A 111 -7.22 -4.05 -7.48
CA LEU A 111 -7.59 -5.42 -7.85
C LEU A 111 -8.02 -6.22 -6.61
N PRO A 112 -9.13 -6.99 -6.70
CA PRO A 112 -9.69 -7.73 -5.56
C PRO A 112 -8.87 -9.00 -5.24
N ILE A 113 -7.56 -8.89 -5.22
CA ILE A 113 -6.59 -9.98 -5.02
C ILE A 113 -5.76 -9.67 -3.77
N TYR A 114 -5.73 -10.59 -2.81
CA TYR A 114 -4.82 -10.49 -1.66
C TYR A 114 -3.37 -10.76 -2.11
N PRO A 115 -2.36 -9.98 -1.71
CA PRO A 115 -2.33 -9.01 -0.60
C PRO A 115 -2.58 -7.54 -0.96
N LEU A 116 -3.12 -7.24 -2.15
CA LEU A 116 -3.39 -5.87 -2.59
C LEU A 116 -4.49 -5.21 -1.77
N ASP A 117 -4.56 -3.87 -1.79
CA ASP A 117 -5.53 -3.10 -1.03
C ASP A 117 -6.97 -3.40 -1.42
N GLY A 118 -7.25 -3.61 -2.72
CA GLY A 118 -8.56 -4.02 -3.21
C GLY A 118 -9.02 -5.35 -2.63
N GLY A 119 -8.12 -6.31 -2.43
CA GLY A 119 -8.40 -7.57 -1.75
C GLY A 119 -8.74 -7.37 -0.27
N ARG A 120 -8.06 -6.42 0.40
CA ARG A 120 -8.35 -6.03 1.80
C ARG A 120 -9.72 -5.35 1.90
N ILE A 121 -10.00 -4.40 1.00
CA ILE A 121 -11.30 -3.71 0.91
C ILE A 121 -12.43 -4.72 0.71
N LEU A 122 -12.27 -5.63 -0.26
CA LEU A 122 -13.27 -6.68 -0.53
C LEU A 122 -13.52 -7.55 0.70
N ARG A 123 -12.45 -7.95 1.40
CA ARG A 123 -12.56 -8.73 2.64
C ARG A 123 -13.34 -7.99 3.72
N CYS A 124 -13.08 -6.69 3.92
CA CYS A 124 -13.79 -5.87 4.89
C CYS A 124 -15.29 -5.78 4.56
N ILE A 125 -15.62 -5.57 3.28
CA ILE A 125 -17.01 -5.52 2.82
C ILE A 125 -17.72 -6.86 3.05
N LEU A 126 -17.10 -7.98 2.68
CA LEU A 126 -17.68 -9.31 2.85
C LEU A 126 -17.86 -9.68 4.33
N ARG A 127 -16.97 -9.25 5.21
CA ARG A 127 -17.12 -9.39 6.67
C ARG A 127 -18.28 -8.57 7.20
N GLY A 128 -18.42 -7.31 6.74
CA GLY A 128 -19.52 -6.43 7.12
C GLY A 128 -20.88 -6.95 6.69
N ILE A 129 -20.95 -7.76 5.62
CA ILE A 129 -22.19 -8.40 5.14
C ILE A 129 -22.44 -9.77 5.82
N GLY A 130 -21.57 -10.19 6.76
CA GLY A 130 -21.70 -11.49 7.46
C GLY A 130 -21.38 -12.72 6.61
N LYS A 131 -20.78 -12.54 5.41
CA LYS A 131 -20.44 -13.64 4.49
C LYS A 131 -19.16 -14.41 4.87
N ILE A 132 -18.32 -13.84 5.74
CA ILE A 132 -17.07 -14.48 6.20
C ILE A 132 -17.07 -14.47 7.73
N PRO A 133 -16.95 -15.65 8.40
CA PRO A 133 -16.87 -15.71 9.85
C PRO A 133 -15.60 -14.98 10.34
N CYS A 134 -15.74 -14.25 11.44
CA CYS A 134 -14.62 -13.64 12.17
C CYS A 134 -13.78 -14.77 12.78
N ASN A 135 -12.76 -15.25 12.08
CA ASN A 135 -11.77 -16.14 12.66
C ASN A 135 -10.64 -15.26 13.20
N GLU A 136 -10.53 -15.15 14.52
CA GLU A 136 -9.55 -14.32 15.23
C GLU A 136 -8.09 -14.68 14.91
N SER A 137 -7.84 -15.89 14.39
CA SER A 137 -6.50 -16.35 14.01
C SER A 137 -5.85 -15.61 12.84
N ASN A 138 -6.62 -14.81 12.07
CA ASN A 138 -6.12 -14.05 10.93
C ASN A 138 -5.90 -12.55 11.22
N LEU A 139 -6.10 -12.11 12.46
CA LEU A 139 -5.95 -10.71 12.89
C LEU A 139 -4.51 -10.33 13.28
N GLY A 140 -3.56 -11.24 13.20
CA GLY A 140 -2.22 -11.07 13.76
C GLY A 140 -1.05 -11.19 12.81
N VAL A 141 -1.25 -11.43 11.50
CA VAL A 141 -0.14 -11.65 10.57
C VAL A 141 -0.37 -10.85 9.29
N GLN A 142 0.07 -9.62 9.30
CA GLN A 142 0.39 -8.85 8.10
C GLN A 142 1.64 -8.05 8.34
#